data_7f185f7b4c2e409ec7115d94ff472248
#
_entry.id   7f185f7b4c2e409ec7115d94ff472248
#
_cell.length_a   1.000
_cell.length_b   1.000
_cell.length_c   1.000
_cell.angle_alpha   90.00
_cell.angle_beta   90.00
_cell.angle_gamma   90.00
#
_symmetry.space_group_name_H-M   'P 1'
#
loop_
_entity.id
_entity.type
_entity.pdbx_description
1 polymer ?
#
loop_
_entity_poly.entity_id
_entity_poly.type
_entity_poly.pdbx_seq_one_letter_code
_entity_poly.pdbx_strand_id
1 'polypeptide(L)'
;MDVLSYLVFFLVVAGIYAVATLGLNLQWGFTGIMNVGVVGFFGVGAYTAAYVTGPNYPDAFGGFGLHPLVGYLAAMVVSGAVAFVVGLPTIRLKHDFLAIGTFGIAICIQLVAMNWKSATRGFDGLHSLPKPFAAAAGSPFAANLAYLVMVVAIILLVTLALERMVRSPWGRMLRAVREDETASAALGKDAFRVRLQTFVMGSGLMGLSGALYANFTGFVSPQDLLPIFTFQVFVMLVVGGSGNNWGAILGAVVIWGLWTATETVLSALLPPGLQQQVAAVRIVMVGLILVAMLLLRPQGLLPERRNVSPEARLKP
;
A
#
# COMPACT_ATOMS: atom_id res chain seq x y z
N MET A 1 3.13 27.06 8.85
CA MET A 1 3.91 25.80 8.99
C MET A 1 5.28 26.04 8.37
N ASP A 2 6.33 25.75 9.11
CA ASP A 2 7.67 25.88 8.57
C ASP A 2 7.84 24.87 7.41
N VAL A 3 8.50 25.28 6.35
CA VAL A 3 8.75 24.45 5.16
C VAL A 3 9.30 23.07 5.53
N LEU A 4 10.13 23.03 6.57
CA LEU A 4 10.72 21.79 7.08
C LEU A 4 9.69 20.84 7.68
N SER A 5 8.71 21.37 8.47
CA SER A 5 7.62 20.57 9.05
C SER A 5 6.72 19.96 7.97
N TYR A 6 6.47 20.73 6.91
CA TYR A 6 5.71 20.27 5.77
C TYR A 6 6.44 19.15 5.00
N LEU A 7 7.75 19.31 4.79
CA LEU A 7 8.57 18.30 4.13
C LEU A 7 8.64 16.99 4.91
N VAL A 8 8.74 17.06 6.24
CA VAL A 8 8.71 15.87 7.10
C VAL A 8 7.36 15.16 6.99
N PHE A 9 6.25 15.90 7.06
CA PHE A 9 4.90 15.35 6.89
C PHE A 9 4.75 14.66 5.53
N PHE A 10 5.17 15.34 4.46
CA PHE A 10 5.17 14.82 3.10
C PHE A 10 5.93 13.49 2.98
N LEU A 11 7.15 13.43 3.52
CA LEU A 11 7.99 12.24 3.44
C LEU A 11 7.43 11.06 4.24
N VAL A 12 6.79 11.32 5.40
CA VAL A 12 6.12 10.27 6.17
C VAL A 12 4.99 9.65 5.37
N VAL A 13 4.11 10.47 4.79
CA VAL A 13 2.98 9.95 4.00
C VAL A 13 3.46 9.24 2.74
N ALA A 14 4.44 9.80 2.01
CA ALA A 14 5.07 9.13 0.86
C ALA A 14 5.66 7.77 1.26
N GLY A 15 6.29 7.69 2.43
CA GLY A 15 6.84 6.44 2.98
C GLY A 15 5.76 5.41 3.31
N ILE A 16 4.64 5.84 3.87
CA ILE A 16 3.48 4.97 4.14
C ILE A 16 2.95 4.37 2.83
N TYR A 17 2.76 5.21 1.80
CA TYR A 17 2.36 4.74 0.46
C TYR A 17 3.42 3.81 -0.17
N ALA A 18 4.71 4.08 0.07
CA ALA A 18 5.78 3.22 -0.43
C ALA A 18 5.67 1.78 0.13
N VAL A 19 5.30 1.62 1.41
CA VAL A 19 5.07 0.28 2.01
C VAL A 19 3.90 -0.44 1.31
N ALA A 20 2.78 0.26 1.05
CA ALA A 20 1.65 -0.31 0.29
C ALA A 20 2.06 -0.69 -1.13
N THR A 21 2.83 0.19 -1.80
CA THR A 21 3.33 -0.03 -3.16
C THR A 21 4.30 -1.21 -3.24
N LEU A 22 5.16 -1.41 -2.22
CA LEU A 22 6.01 -2.60 -2.10
C LEU A 22 5.18 -3.88 -1.96
N GLY A 23 4.09 -3.84 -1.18
CA GLY A 23 3.13 -4.95 -1.07
C GLY A 23 2.50 -5.30 -2.43
N LEU A 24 2.05 -4.30 -3.17
CA LEU A 24 1.48 -4.48 -4.51
C LEU A 24 2.55 -4.93 -5.53
N ASN A 25 3.79 -4.41 -5.43
CA ASN A 25 4.90 -4.83 -6.28
C ASN A 25 5.22 -6.32 -6.12
N LEU A 26 5.16 -6.83 -4.89
CA LEU A 26 5.34 -8.26 -4.63
C LEU A 26 4.26 -9.10 -5.34
N GLN A 27 3.01 -8.67 -5.31
CA GLN A 27 1.88 -9.36 -5.92
C GLN A 27 1.86 -9.20 -7.44
N TRP A 28 1.85 -7.98 -7.95
CA TRP A 28 1.72 -7.72 -9.38
C TRP A 28 3.08 -7.72 -10.09
N GLY A 29 4.07 -7.00 -9.55
CA GLY A 29 5.37 -6.87 -10.19
C GLY A 29 6.10 -8.21 -10.36
N PHE A 30 6.14 -9.02 -9.29
CA PHE A 30 6.91 -10.28 -9.32
C PHE A 30 6.09 -11.53 -9.65
N THR A 31 4.77 -11.54 -9.40
CA THR A 31 3.94 -12.75 -9.54
C THR A 31 2.80 -12.60 -10.56
N GLY A 32 2.53 -11.38 -11.04
CA GLY A 32 1.46 -11.11 -11.99
C GLY A 32 0.05 -11.15 -11.38
N ILE A 33 -0.08 -11.12 -10.05
CA ILE A 33 -1.38 -11.11 -9.35
C ILE A 33 -1.95 -9.69 -9.36
N MET A 34 -3.02 -9.46 -10.11
CA MET A 34 -3.70 -8.16 -10.17
C MET A 34 -4.68 -8.01 -9.00
N ASN A 35 -4.18 -7.50 -7.87
CA ASN A 35 -4.99 -7.24 -6.68
C ASN A 35 -5.49 -5.80 -6.66
N VAL A 36 -6.75 -5.57 -7.01
CA VAL A 36 -7.39 -4.24 -6.95
C VAL A 36 -8.03 -3.97 -5.57
N GLY A 37 -7.88 -4.90 -4.64
CA GLY A 37 -8.36 -4.80 -3.26
C GLY A 37 -7.37 -4.16 -2.27
N VAL A 38 -6.36 -3.43 -2.72
CA VAL A 38 -5.29 -2.85 -1.88
C VAL A 38 -5.85 -2.09 -0.68
N VAL A 39 -6.83 -1.23 -0.92
CA VAL A 39 -7.45 -0.39 0.13
C VAL A 39 -8.18 -1.22 1.19
N GLY A 40 -8.74 -2.37 0.83
CA GLY A 40 -9.39 -3.27 1.79
C GLY A 40 -8.39 -3.80 2.83
N PHE A 41 -7.23 -4.31 2.38
CA PHE A 41 -6.19 -4.81 3.28
C PHE A 41 -5.51 -3.69 4.08
N PHE A 42 -5.33 -2.52 3.46
CA PHE A 42 -4.91 -1.30 4.14
C PHE A 42 -5.87 -0.95 5.28
N GLY A 43 -7.18 -0.95 5.01
CA GLY A 43 -8.21 -0.67 5.99
C GLY A 43 -8.24 -1.68 7.14
N VAL A 44 -8.17 -2.98 6.83
CA VAL A 44 -8.08 -4.03 7.87
C VAL A 44 -6.91 -3.76 8.80
N GLY A 45 -5.73 -3.41 8.25
CA GLY A 45 -4.55 -3.09 9.05
C GLY A 45 -4.72 -1.82 9.87
N ALA A 46 -5.31 -0.77 9.30
CA ALA A 46 -5.57 0.50 9.98
C ALA A 46 -6.49 0.32 11.20
N TYR A 47 -7.62 -0.37 11.01
CA TYR A 47 -8.54 -0.68 12.11
C TYR A 47 -7.93 -1.64 13.13
N THR A 48 -7.16 -2.63 12.72
CA THR A 48 -6.45 -3.53 13.65
C THR A 48 -5.49 -2.73 14.54
N ALA A 49 -4.70 -1.85 13.95
CA ALA A 49 -3.80 -0.99 14.74
C ALA A 49 -4.59 -0.07 15.68
N ALA A 50 -5.71 0.49 15.20
CA ALA A 50 -6.57 1.33 16.02
C ALA A 50 -7.13 0.59 17.24
N TYR A 51 -7.57 -0.67 17.08
CA TYR A 51 -8.03 -1.49 18.21
C TYR A 51 -6.91 -1.85 19.19
N VAL A 52 -5.75 -2.19 18.68
CA VAL A 52 -4.62 -2.65 19.51
C VAL A 52 -3.99 -1.50 20.28
N THR A 53 -3.83 -0.34 19.64
CA THR A 53 -3.07 0.79 20.22
C THR A 53 -3.94 1.92 20.75
N GLY A 54 -5.22 2.00 20.32
CA GLY A 54 -6.14 3.07 20.68
C GLY A 54 -6.55 3.06 22.16
N PRO A 55 -7.15 4.16 22.64
CA PRO A 55 -7.76 4.22 23.95
C PRO A 55 -9.01 3.35 24.01
N ASN A 56 -9.45 3.00 25.22
CA ASN A 56 -10.69 2.27 25.39
C ASN A 56 -11.88 3.17 24.98
N TYR A 57 -12.66 2.69 24.01
CA TYR A 57 -13.88 3.37 23.54
C TYR A 57 -15.10 2.74 24.22
N PRO A 58 -15.92 3.53 24.97
CA PRO A 58 -17.11 2.98 25.67
C PRO A 58 -18.13 2.35 24.71
N ASP A 59 -18.20 2.87 23.48
CA ASP A 59 -19.23 2.51 22.47
C ASP A 59 -18.70 1.62 21.35
N ALA A 60 -17.44 1.18 21.40
CA ALA A 60 -16.84 0.35 20.35
C ALA A 60 -15.91 -0.72 20.94
N PHE A 61 -15.77 -1.80 20.16
CA PHE A 61 -14.83 -2.87 20.48
C PHE A 61 -13.37 -2.41 20.30
N GLY A 62 -12.48 -2.81 21.23
CA GLY A 62 -11.04 -2.53 21.15
C GLY A 62 -10.55 -1.52 22.17
N GLY A 63 -9.41 -0.89 21.89
CA GLY A 63 -8.80 0.05 22.81
C GLY A 63 -7.95 -0.61 23.89
N PHE A 64 -7.07 -1.55 23.47
CA PHE A 64 -6.20 -2.27 24.40
C PHE A 64 -5.02 -1.42 24.91
N GLY A 65 -4.78 -0.23 24.31
CA GLY A 65 -3.72 0.69 24.73
C GLY A 65 -2.29 0.10 24.63
N LEU A 66 -2.10 -0.91 23.79
CA LEU A 66 -0.80 -1.56 23.64
C LEU A 66 0.18 -0.69 22.86
N HIS A 67 1.46 -1.02 22.98
CA HIS A 67 2.51 -0.29 22.29
C HIS A 67 2.33 -0.34 20.75
N PRO A 68 2.55 0.77 20.01
CA PRO A 68 2.33 0.85 18.55
C PRO A 68 3.03 -0.24 17.73
N LEU A 69 4.21 -0.70 18.13
CA LEU A 69 4.91 -1.79 17.45
C LEU A 69 4.11 -3.11 17.46
N VAL A 70 3.38 -3.39 18.56
CA VAL A 70 2.48 -4.54 18.63
C VAL A 70 1.32 -4.37 17.66
N GLY A 71 0.78 -3.13 17.55
CA GLY A 71 -0.24 -2.78 16.59
C GLY A 71 0.20 -3.02 15.13
N TYR A 72 1.43 -2.67 14.79
CA TYR A 72 1.99 -2.89 13.44
C TYR A 72 2.14 -4.38 13.09
N LEU A 73 2.65 -5.16 14.02
CA LEU A 73 2.76 -6.62 13.85
C LEU A 73 1.37 -7.28 13.76
N ALA A 74 0.46 -6.90 14.65
CA ALA A 74 -0.92 -7.38 14.62
C ALA A 74 -1.62 -7.03 13.31
N ALA A 75 -1.48 -5.79 12.82
CA ALA A 75 -2.04 -5.35 11.55
C ALA A 75 -1.52 -6.18 10.37
N MET A 76 -0.22 -6.45 10.33
CA MET A 76 0.38 -7.27 9.28
C MET A 76 -0.14 -8.71 9.31
N VAL A 77 -0.25 -9.31 10.50
CA VAL A 77 -0.73 -10.68 10.69
C VAL A 77 -2.23 -10.79 10.38
N VAL A 78 -3.06 -9.87 10.88
CA VAL A 78 -4.52 -9.90 10.67
C VAL A 78 -4.85 -9.63 9.20
N SER A 79 -4.21 -8.64 8.55
CA SER A 79 -4.40 -8.40 7.11
C SER A 79 -3.94 -9.60 6.28
N GLY A 80 -2.84 -10.25 6.66
CA GLY A 80 -2.38 -11.48 6.04
C GLY A 80 -3.37 -12.64 6.23
N ALA A 81 -3.95 -12.79 7.42
CA ALA A 81 -4.95 -13.81 7.71
C ALA A 81 -6.24 -13.59 6.90
N VAL A 82 -6.73 -12.35 6.82
CA VAL A 82 -7.86 -11.99 5.95
C VAL A 82 -7.53 -12.27 4.49
N ALA A 83 -6.33 -11.91 4.05
CA ALA A 83 -5.86 -12.21 2.71
C ALA A 83 -5.76 -13.72 2.44
N PHE A 84 -5.38 -14.53 3.41
CA PHE A 84 -5.38 -15.98 3.28
C PHE A 84 -6.79 -16.52 3.04
N VAL A 85 -7.75 -16.13 3.87
CA VAL A 85 -9.17 -16.56 3.76
C VAL A 85 -9.76 -16.12 2.41
N VAL A 86 -9.55 -14.87 2.03
CA VAL A 86 -10.00 -14.31 0.76
C VAL A 86 -9.26 -14.93 -0.43
N GLY A 87 -7.96 -15.16 -0.30
CA GLY A 87 -7.11 -15.68 -1.35
C GLY A 87 -7.43 -17.11 -1.74
N LEU A 88 -7.90 -17.96 -0.82
CA LEU A 88 -8.25 -19.35 -1.11
C LEU A 88 -9.23 -19.52 -2.30
N PRO A 89 -10.36 -18.82 -2.33
CA PRO A 89 -11.26 -18.85 -3.49
C PRO A 89 -10.79 -17.94 -4.64
N THR A 90 -10.24 -16.75 -4.36
CA THR A 90 -10.03 -15.74 -5.40
C THR A 90 -8.81 -16.02 -6.29
N ILE A 91 -7.73 -16.59 -5.76
CA ILE A 91 -6.51 -16.88 -6.53
C ILE A 91 -6.74 -17.93 -7.64
N ARG A 92 -7.78 -18.73 -7.52
CA ARG A 92 -8.20 -19.69 -8.57
C ARG A 92 -8.87 -19.01 -9.76
N LEU A 93 -9.27 -17.75 -9.61
CA LEU A 93 -9.89 -16.99 -10.69
C LEU A 93 -8.82 -16.55 -11.71
N LYS A 94 -9.23 -16.43 -12.97
CA LYS A 94 -8.40 -15.85 -14.02
C LYS A 94 -8.14 -14.36 -13.73
N HIS A 95 -7.07 -13.81 -14.32
CA HIS A 95 -6.54 -12.46 -14.02
C HIS A 95 -7.61 -11.36 -13.84
N ASP A 96 -8.54 -11.21 -14.78
CA ASP A 96 -9.55 -10.16 -14.76
C ASP A 96 -10.60 -10.39 -13.66
N PHE A 97 -11.03 -11.65 -13.50
CA PHE A 97 -11.98 -12.00 -12.44
C PHE A 97 -11.39 -11.87 -11.04
N LEU A 98 -10.07 -12.10 -10.90
CA LEU A 98 -9.36 -11.87 -9.66
C LEU A 98 -9.37 -10.37 -9.28
N ALA A 99 -9.12 -9.50 -10.27
CA ALA A 99 -9.15 -8.05 -10.06
C ALA A 99 -10.54 -7.57 -9.61
N ILE A 100 -11.61 -8.01 -10.30
CA ILE A 100 -12.99 -7.69 -9.95
C ILE A 100 -13.36 -8.26 -8.56
N GLY A 101 -12.96 -9.50 -8.28
CA GLY A 101 -13.22 -10.15 -6.99
C GLY A 101 -12.54 -9.42 -5.82
N THR A 102 -11.26 -9.08 -5.96
CA THR A 102 -10.53 -8.34 -4.92
C THR A 102 -11.05 -6.92 -4.73
N PHE A 103 -11.46 -6.24 -5.81
CA PHE A 103 -12.13 -4.94 -5.73
C PHE A 103 -13.46 -5.04 -4.97
N GLY A 104 -14.32 -6.02 -5.32
CA GLY A 104 -15.59 -6.26 -4.63
C GLY A 104 -15.39 -6.50 -3.13
N ILE A 105 -14.36 -7.28 -2.76
CA ILE A 105 -14.02 -7.53 -1.35
C ILE A 105 -13.59 -6.24 -0.64
N ALA A 106 -12.81 -5.39 -1.28
CA ALA A 106 -12.43 -4.10 -0.69
C ALA A 106 -13.66 -3.21 -0.42
N ILE A 107 -14.60 -3.17 -1.35
CA ILE A 107 -15.88 -2.46 -1.16
C ILE A 107 -16.70 -3.11 -0.02
N CYS A 108 -16.75 -4.44 0.08
CA CYS A 108 -17.42 -5.12 1.21
C CYS A 108 -16.78 -4.75 2.54
N ILE A 109 -15.43 -4.72 2.63
CA ILE A 109 -14.72 -4.30 3.85
C ILE A 109 -15.07 -2.84 4.19
N GLN A 110 -15.11 -1.93 3.21
CA GLN A 110 -15.52 -0.55 3.41
C GLN A 110 -16.97 -0.44 3.91
N LEU A 111 -17.91 -1.17 3.29
CA LEU A 111 -19.30 -1.18 3.71
C LEU A 111 -19.49 -1.76 5.11
N VAL A 112 -18.75 -2.81 5.47
CA VAL A 112 -18.72 -3.33 6.84
C VAL A 112 -18.22 -2.26 7.80
N ALA A 113 -17.12 -1.57 7.46
CA ALA A 113 -16.60 -0.49 8.28
C ALA A 113 -17.59 0.68 8.44
N MET A 114 -18.41 0.99 7.43
CA MET A 114 -19.44 2.04 7.49
C MET A 114 -20.62 1.66 8.37
N ASN A 115 -21.06 0.39 8.32
CA ASN A 115 -22.32 -0.04 8.90
C ASN A 115 -22.17 -0.71 10.28
N TRP A 116 -21.03 -1.26 10.61
CA TRP A 116 -20.79 -1.94 11.89
C TRP A 116 -20.38 -0.95 12.99
N LYS A 117 -21.34 -0.12 13.42
CA LYS A 117 -21.11 0.96 14.38
C LYS A 117 -20.50 0.51 15.71
N SER A 118 -20.91 -0.65 16.24
CA SER A 118 -20.38 -1.20 17.49
C SER A 118 -18.89 -1.61 17.42
N ALA A 119 -18.36 -1.83 16.22
CA ALA A 119 -16.93 -2.12 16.05
C ALA A 119 -16.15 -0.87 15.59
N THR A 120 -16.57 -0.22 14.51
CA THR A 120 -15.80 0.81 13.80
C THR A 120 -16.22 2.25 14.15
N ARG A 121 -17.34 2.42 14.90
CA ARG A 121 -18.06 3.69 15.10
C ARG A 121 -18.61 4.29 13.78
N GLY A 122 -18.65 3.50 12.71
CA GLY A 122 -19.17 3.93 11.43
C GLY A 122 -18.43 5.16 10.88
N PHE A 123 -19.19 6.16 10.44
CA PHE A 123 -18.62 7.40 9.87
C PHE A 123 -17.83 8.25 10.87
N ASP A 124 -18.09 8.14 12.17
CA ASP A 124 -17.36 8.88 13.21
C ASP A 124 -15.93 8.38 13.35
N GLY A 125 -15.67 7.14 12.95
CA GLY A 125 -14.35 6.54 12.97
C GLY A 125 -13.73 6.39 14.35
N LEU A 126 -12.53 5.87 14.40
CA LEU A 126 -11.73 5.73 15.62
C LEU A 126 -10.71 6.88 15.67
N HIS A 127 -10.77 7.67 16.73
CA HIS A 127 -9.93 8.87 16.91
C HIS A 127 -9.04 8.73 18.15
N SER A 128 -8.16 9.71 18.36
CA SER A 128 -7.24 9.76 19.51
C SER A 128 -6.26 8.58 19.56
N LEU A 129 -5.88 8.08 18.39
CA LEU A 129 -4.88 7.01 18.30
C LEU A 129 -3.51 7.54 18.75
N PRO A 130 -2.76 6.77 19.54
CA PRO A 130 -1.48 7.22 20.04
C PRO A 130 -0.48 7.38 18.90
N LYS A 131 0.11 8.57 18.80
CA LYS A 131 1.22 8.82 17.91
C LYS A 131 2.51 8.34 18.58
N PRO A 132 3.23 7.38 18.02
CA PRO A 132 4.52 6.97 18.55
C PRO A 132 5.43 8.18 18.75
N PHE A 133 6.19 8.19 19.84
CA PHE A 133 7.13 9.24 20.20
C PHE A 133 6.52 10.61 20.59
N ALA A 134 5.19 10.82 20.54
CA ALA A 134 4.59 12.11 20.90
C ALA A 134 4.89 12.52 22.35
N ALA A 135 4.87 11.55 23.27
CA ALA A 135 5.16 11.80 24.68
C ALA A 135 6.64 12.04 24.97
N ALA A 136 7.56 11.50 24.16
CA ALA A 136 9.01 11.57 24.39
C ALA A 136 9.68 12.75 23.67
N ALA A 137 9.04 13.33 22.67
CA ALA A 137 9.70 14.22 21.72
C ALA A 137 9.74 15.73 22.12
N GLY A 138 9.07 16.15 23.19
CA GLY A 138 9.08 17.54 23.65
C GLY A 138 8.50 18.58 22.68
N SER A 139 8.43 18.29 21.36
CA SER A 139 7.83 19.14 20.34
C SER A 139 7.14 18.32 19.24
N PRO A 140 6.07 18.84 18.60
CA PRO A 140 5.38 18.17 17.50
C PRO A 140 6.28 17.87 16.31
N PHE A 141 7.25 18.75 16.05
CA PHE A 141 8.24 18.56 14.97
C PHE A 141 9.16 17.38 15.24
N ALA A 142 9.71 17.29 16.46
CA ALA A 142 10.59 16.18 16.85
C ALA A 142 9.84 14.83 16.83
N ALA A 143 8.56 14.81 17.23
CA ALA A 143 7.71 13.61 17.11
C ALA A 143 7.53 13.16 15.66
N ASN A 144 7.25 14.08 14.75
CA ASN A 144 7.10 13.77 13.32
C ASN A 144 8.42 13.32 12.69
N LEU A 145 9.54 13.93 13.10
CA LEU A 145 10.88 13.52 12.64
C LEU A 145 11.24 12.11 13.12
N ALA A 146 10.99 11.81 14.40
CA ALA A 146 11.19 10.46 14.94
C ALA A 146 10.30 9.43 14.23
N TYR A 147 9.07 9.82 13.91
CA TYR A 147 8.17 8.98 13.11
C TYR A 147 8.69 8.74 11.69
N LEU A 148 9.23 9.76 11.03
CA LEU A 148 9.88 9.64 9.73
C LEU A 148 11.05 8.64 9.76
N VAL A 149 11.91 8.75 10.76
CA VAL A 149 13.05 7.82 10.93
C VAL A 149 12.54 6.38 11.09
N MET A 150 11.48 6.16 11.87
CA MET A 150 10.86 4.84 12.03
C MET A 150 10.29 4.32 10.70
N VAL A 151 9.56 5.15 9.95
CA VAL A 151 9.00 4.75 8.65
C VAL A 151 10.10 4.41 7.66
N VAL A 152 11.17 5.21 7.60
CA VAL A 152 12.33 4.92 6.74
C VAL A 152 13.01 3.61 7.14
N ALA A 153 13.18 3.35 8.44
CA ALA A 153 13.72 2.09 8.93
C ALA A 153 12.85 0.89 8.54
N ILE A 154 11.52 1.01 8.64
CA ILE A 154 10.58 -0.03 8.19
C ILE A 154 10.69 -0.25 6.68
N ILE A 155 10.72 0.80 5.87
CA ILE A 155 10.88 0.70 4.41
C ILE A 155 12.17 -0.02 4.06
N LEU A 156 13.29 0.34 4.69
CA LEU A 156 14.58 -0.30 4.46
C LEU A 156 14.53 -1.78 4.83
N LEU A 157 13.97 -2.11 6.00
CA LEU A 157 13.84 -3.50 6.46
C LEU A 157 12.98 -4.32 5.50
N VAL A 158 11.81 -3.81 5.12
CA VAL A 158 10.90 -4.47 4.17
C VAL A 158 11.58 -4.63 2.81
N THR A 159 12.22 -3.59 2.30
CA THR A 159 12.91 -3.62 1.00
C THR A 159 14.05 -4.63 0.99
N LEU A 160 14.88 -4.66 2.03
CA LEU A 160 15.98 -5.62 2.16
C LEU A 160 15.46 -7.06 2.26
N ALA A 161 14.38 -7.28 3.02
CA ALA A 161 13.73 -8.58 3.11
C ALA A 161 13.19 -9.03 1.73
N LEU A 162 12.46 -8.16 1.03
CA LEU A 162 11.93 -8.44 -0.31
C LEU A 162 13.05 -8.68 -1.34
N GLU A 163 14.11 -7.86 -1.34
CA GLU A 163 15.27 -8.06 -2.23
C GLU A 163 15.92 -9.42 -2.01
N ARG A 164 16.12 -9.81 -0.74
CA ARG A 164 16.68 -11.11 -0.41
C ARG A 164 15.76 -12.25 -0.87
N MET A 165 14.45 -12.11 -0.68
CA MET A 165 13.45 -13.11 -1.12
C MET A 165 13.38 -13.22 -2.65
N VAL A 166 13.33 -12.11 -3.35
CA VAL A 166 13.24 -12.06 -4.84
C VAL A 166 14.52 -12.59 -5.50
N ARG A 167 15.69 -12.47 -4.85
CA ARG A 167 16.96 -13.04 -5.35
C ARG A 167 17.13 -14.52 -5.01
N SER A 168 16.29 -15.08 -4.15
CA SER A 168 16.31 -16.50 -3.76
C SER A 168 15.72 -17.43 -4.82
N PRO A 169 15.79 -18.76 -4.64
CA PRO A 169 15.06 -19.72 -5.49
C PRO A 169 13.55 -19.47 -5.55
N TRP A 170 12.96 -18.99 -4.46
CA TRP A 170 11.55 -18.62 -4.40
C TRP A 170 11.23 -17.46 -5.36
N GLY A 171 12.06 -16.43 -5.43
CA GLY A 171 11.86 -15.32 -6.35
C GLY A 171 11.99 -15.72 -7.84
N ARG A 172 12.80 -16.73 -8.17
CA ARG A 172 12.83 -17.31 -9.53
C ARG A 172 11.53 -18.02 -9.86
N MET A 173 10.95 -18.72 -8.88
CA MET A 173 9.67 -19.38 -9.03
C MET A 173 8.51 -18.38 -9.21
N LEU A 174 8.52 -17.23 -8.51
CA LEU A 174 7.54 -16.16 -8.73
C LEU A 174 7.50 -15.70 -10.18
N ARG A 175 8.68 -15.39 -10.74
CA ARG A 175 8.80 -14.94 -12.13
C ARG A 175 8.39 -16.02 -13.13
N ALA A 176 8.74 -17.26 -12.90
CA ALA A 176 8.32 -18.38 -13.76
C ALA A 176 6.79 -18.52 -13.78
N VAL A 177 6.12 -18.43 -12.63
CA VAL A 177 4.65 -18.46 -12.52
C VAL A 177 4.02 -17.24 -13.19
N ARG A 178 4.65 -16.06 -13.11
CA ARG A 178 4.20 -14.83 -13.77
C ARG A 178 4.26 -14.95 -15.31
N GLU A 179 5.30 -15.58 -15.84
CA GLU A 179 5.51 -15.74 -17.29
C GLU A 179 4.58 -16.79 -17.88
N ASP A 180 4.54 -17.99 -17.27
CA ASP A 180 3.64 -19.06 -17.70
C ASP A 180 3.31 -19.98 -16.51
N GLU A 181 2.08 -19.85 -16.00
CA GLU A 181 1.56 -20.67 -14.91
C GLU A 181 1.44 -22.14 -15.31
N THR A 182 1.03 -22.41 -16.58
CA THR A 182 0.80 -23.77 -17.09
C THR A 182 2.11 -24.53 -17.28
N ALA A 183 3.11 -23.87 -17.87
CA ALA A 183 4.44 -24.46 -18.02
C ALA A 183 5.10 -24.71 -16.65
N SER A 184 4.93 -23.78 -15.69
CA SER A 184 5.44 -23.94 -14.32
C SER A 184 4.80 -25.14 -13.61
N ALA A 185 3.48 -25.32 -13.77
CA ALA A 185 2.76 -26.46 -13.21
C ALA A 185 3.20 -27.81 -13.85
N ALA A 186 3.44 -27.84 -15.17
CA ALA A 186 3.96 -29.00 -15.87
C ALA A 186 5.34 -29.45 -15.36
N LEU A 187 6.16 -28.51 -14.88
CA LEU A 187 7.45 -28.76 -14.23
C LEU A 187 7.32 -29.13 -12.73
N GLY A 188 6.11 -29.45 -12.26
CA GLY A 188 5.84 -29.87 -10.88
C GLY A 188 5.86 -28.74 -9.85
N LYS A 189 5.75 -27.48 -10.26
CA LYS A 189 5.64 -26.34 -9.33
C LYS A 189 4.19 -26.08 -8.94
N ASP A 190 3.94 -25.92 -7.65
CA ASP A 190 2.62 -25.57 -7.12
C ASP A 190 2.38 -24.06 -7.28
N ALA A 191 1.89 -23.65 -8.45
CA ALA A 191 1.62 -22.26 -8.78
C ALA A 191 0.58 -21.64 -7.83
N PHE A 192 -0.46 -22.40 -7.43
CA PHE A 192 -1.48 -21.92 -6.51
C PHE A 192 -0.87 -21.53 -5.15
N ARG A 193 -0.05 -22.42 -4.58
CA ARG A 193 0.59 -22.17 -3.28
C ARG A 193 1.51 -20.94 -3.32
N VAL A 194 2.27 -20.79 -4.39
CA VAL A 194 3.18 -19.65 -4.60
C VAL A 194 2.38 -18.34 -4.71
N ARG A 195 1.33 -18.31 -5.51
CA ARG A 195 0.44 -17.15 -5.66
C ARG A 195 -0.24 -16.79 -4.34
N LEU A 196 -0.73 -17.79 -3.58
CA LEU A 196 -1.35 -17.57 -2.28
C LEU A 196 -0.36 -16.97 -1.26
N GLN A 197 0.85 -17.51 -1.18
CA GLN A 197 1.89 -16.96 -0.31
C GLN A 197 2.18 -15.50 -0.63
N THR A 198 2.35 -15.19 -1.91
CA THR A 198 2.63 -13.82 -2.38
C THR A 198 1.46 -12.88 -2.08
N PHE A 199 0.23 -13.35 -2.27
CA PHE A 199 -0.98 -12.58 -1.98
C PHE A 199 -1.08 -12.24 -0.49
N VAL A 200 -0.86 -13.21 0.39
CA VAL A 200 -0.87 -13.04 1.84
C VAL A 200 0.21 -12.08 2.30
N MET A 201 1.44 -12.26 1.83
CA MET A 201 2.57 -11.41 2.24
C MET A 201 2.39 -9.96 1.75
N GLY A 202 2.00 -9.77 0.49
CA GLY A 202 1.77 -8.43 -0.06
C GLY A 202 0.61 -7.71 0.65
N SER A 203 -0.48 -8.42 0.94
CA SER A 203 -1.61 -7.87 1.70
C SER A 203 -1.24 -7.56 3.15
N GLY A 204 -0.38 -8.36 3.78
CA GLY A 204 0.20 -8.05 5.09
C GLY A 204 0.98 -6.74 5.10
N LEU A 205 1.77 -6.46 4.05
CA LEU A 205 2.48 -5.18 3.89
C LEU A 205 1.50 -4.01 3.67
N MET A 206 0.40 -4.23 2.92
CA MET A 206 -0.66 -3.22 2.78
C MET A 206 -1.31 -2.92 4.13
N GLY A 207 -1.55 -3.95 4.96
CA GLY A 207 -2.04 -3.78 6.33
C GLY A 207 -1.07 -3.03 7.23
N LEU A 208 0.23 -3.30 7.12
CA LEU A 208 1.27 -2.53 7.83
C LEU A 208 1.23 -1.05 7.42
N SER A 209 1.08 -0.75 6.13
CA SER A 209 0.90 0.62 5.64
C SER A 209 -0.32 1.30 6.25
N GLY A 210 -1.47 0.59 6.35
CA GLY A 210 -2.67 1.10 7.02
C GLY A 210 -2.46 1.40 8.49
N ALA A 211 -1.76 0.54 9.20
CA ALA A 211 -1.41 0.75 10.61
C ALA A 211 -0.52 1.98 10.82
N LEU A 212 0.48 2.15 9.98
CA LEU A 212 1.33 3.34 9.99
C LEU A 212 0.51 4.61 9.71
N TYR A 213 -0.41 4.56 8.75
CA TYR A 213 -1.29 5.69 8.45
C TYR A 213 -2.17 6.06 9.64
N ALA A 214 -2.86 5.09 10.26
CA ALA A 214 -3.75 5.30 11.38
C ALA A 214 -3.05 5.96 12.59
N ASN A 215 -1.88 5.46 12.97
CA ASN A 215 -1.11 6.05 14.08
C ASN A 215 -0.46 7.40 13.73
N PHE A 216 -0.16 7.66 12.46
CA PHE A 216 0.37 8.96 12.02
C PHE A 216 -0.69 10.05 12.03
N THR A 217 -1.86 9.77 11.46
CA THR A 217 -2.99 10.72 11.43
C THR A 217 -3.68 10.84 12.77
N GLY A 218 -3.57 9.82 13.64
CA GLY A 218 -4.30 9.75 14.92
C GLY A 218 -5.78 9.42 14.75
N PHE A 219 -6.20 9.04 13.54
CA PHE A 219 -7.59 8.83 13.15
C PHE A 219 -7.70 7.79 12.04
N VAL A 220 -8.79 7.03 12.03
CA VAL A 220 -9.17 6.14 10.94
C VAL A 220 -10.68 6.14 10.75
N SER A 221 -11.12 6.28 9.51
CA SER A 221 -12.54 6.25 9.15
C SER A 221 -12.78 5.41 7.89
N PRO A 222 -14.02 5.00 7.61
CA PRO A 222 -14.35 4.33 6.36
C PRO A 222 -14.11 5.19 5.11
N GLN A 223 -14.00 6.51 5.25
CA GLN A 223 -13.69 7.42 4.15
C GLN A 223 -12.24 7.28 3.67
N ASP A 224 -11.33 6.80 4.54
CA ASP A 224 -9.95 6.50 4.17
C ASP A 224 -9.84 5.23 3.30
N LEU A 225 -10.93 4.43 3.23
CA LEU A 225 -11.01 3.19 2.47
C LEU A 225 -11.62 3.39 1.07
N LEU A 226 -11.56 4.58 0.50
CA LEU A 226 -12.07 4.82 -0.85
C LEU A 226 -11.19 4.15 -1.91
N PRO A 227 -11.78 3.63 -2.99
CA PRO A 227 -11.05 2.97 -4.09
C PRO A 227 -9.95 3.81 -4.73
N ILE A 228 -10.05 5.14 -4.62
CA ILE A 228 -9.03 6.06 -5.14
C ILE A 228 -7.63 5.77 -4.58
N PHE A 229 -7.52 5.32 -3.33
CA PHE A 229 -6.26 4.89 -2.74
C PHE A 229 -5.63 3.73 -3.51
N THR A 230 -6.42 2.72 -3.87
CA THR A 230 -5.92 1.59 -4.68
C THR A 230 -5.36 2.07 -6.01
N PHE A 231 -6.09 2.93 -6.72
CA PHE A 231 -5.61 3.47 -8.00
C PHE A 231 -4.34 4.31 -7.85
N GLN A 232 -4.23 5.10 -6.79
CA GLN A 232 -3.00 5.84 -6.49
C GLN A 232 -1.80 4.91 -6.32
N VAL A 233 -1.94 3.82 -5.55
CA VAL A 233 -0.88 2.84 -5.34
C VAL A 233 -0.50 2.13 -6.65
N PHE A 234 -1.49 1.83 -7.52
CA PHE A 234 -1.22 1.30 -8.86
C PHE A 234 -0.42 2.28 -9.72
N VAL A 235 -0.81 3.56 -9.75
CA VAL A 235 -0.08 4.59 -10.49
C VAL A 235 1.35 4.73 -9.97
N MET A 236 1.54 4.72 -8.64
CA MET A 236 2.85 4.75 -8.01
C MET A 236 3.73 3.60 -8.47
N LEU A 237 3.17 2.39 -8.53
CA LEU A 237 3.89 1.20 -8.96
C LEU A 237 4.23 1.23 -10.46
N VAL A 238 3.27 1.60 -11.32
CA VAL A 238 3.47 1.68 -12.78
C VAL A 238 4.50 2.74 -13.12
N VAL A 239 4.38 3.93 -12.55
CA VAL A 239 5.32 5.03 -12.77
C VAL A 239 6.70 4.69 -12.23
N GLY A 240 6.77 4.09 -11.05
CA GLY A 240 8.03 3.68 -10.45
C GLY A 240 8.75 2.58 -11.22
N GLY A 241 8.00 1.64 -11.78
CA GLY A 241 8.48 0.46 -12.50
C GLY A 241 8.17 -0.83 -11.74
N SER A 242 7.22 -1.61 -12.27
CA SER A 242 6.83 -2.91 -11.71
C SER A 242 7.97 -3.92 -11.78
N GLY A 243 8.09 -4.79 -10.76
CA GLY A 243 9.18 -5.77 -10.67
C GLY A 243 10.51 -5.21 -10.12
N ASN A 244 10.51 -3.94 -9.68
CA ASN A 244 11.67 -3.32 -9.02
C ASN A 244 11.22 -2.66 -7.70
N ASN A 245 11.79 -3.12 -6.56
CA ASN A 245 11.42 -2.59 -5.25
C ASN A 245 11.83 -1.12 -5.06
N TRP A 246 12.99 -0.73 -5.57
CA TRP A 246 13.44 0.66 -5.53
C TRP A 246 12.59 1.55 -6.45
N GLY A 247 12.12 0.99 -7.57
CA GLY A 247 11.16 1.64 -8.45
C GLY A 247 9.84 1.93 -7.72
N ALA A 248 9.31 0.94 -7.00
CA ALA A 248 8.07 1.11 -6.22
C ALA A 248 8.17 2.24 -5.19
N ILE A 249 9.30 2.35 -4.46
CA ILE A 249 9.55 3.43 -3.49
C ILE A 249 9.64 4.79 -4.20
N LEU A 250 10.42 4.87 -5.27
CA LEU A 250 10.60 6.10 -6.04
C LEU A 250 9.26 6.57 -6.65
N GLY A 251 8.48 5.65 -7.19
CA GLY A 251 7.15 5.95 -7.73
C GLY A 251 6.20 6.50 -6.67
N ALA A 252 6.23 5.96 -5.45
CA ALA A 252 5.43 6.47 -4.34
C ALA A 252 5.81 7.93 -4.00
N VAL A 253 7.09 8.24 -3.91
CA VAL A 253 7.57 9.60 -3.62
C VAL A 253 7.21 10.56 -4.75
N VAL A 254 7.44 10.18 -6.01
CA VAL A 254 7.18 11.04 -7.18
C VAL A 254 5.69 11.32 -7.33
N ILE A 255 4.84 10.30 -7.27
CA ILE A 255 3.39 10.48 -7.48
C ILE A 255 2.76 11.21 -6.29
N TRP A 256 3.19 10.92 -5.05
CA TRP A 256 2.72 11.68 -3.90
C TRP A 256 3.17 13.14 -3.96
N GLY A 257 4.39 13.39 -4.46
CA GLY A 257 4.89 14.73 -4.74
C GLY A 257 4.05 15.49 -5.78
N LEU A 258 3.75 14.85 -6.90
CA LEU A 258 2.88 15.42 -7.93
C LEU A 258 1.47 15.68 -7.40
N TRP A 259 0.91 14.74 -6.63
CA TRP A 259 -0.40 14.88 -6.01
C TRP A 259 -0.47 16.11 -5.11
N THR A 260 0.54 16.27 -4.25
CA THR A 260 0.62 17.37 -3.29
C THR A 260 0.94 18.71 -3.96
N ALA A 261 1.88 18.71 -4.93
CA ALA A 261 2.21 19.91 -5.71
C ALA A 261 1.00 20.43 -6.51
N THR A 262 0.24 19.52 -7.13
CA THR A 262 -0.98 19.87 -7.86
C THR A 262 -2.01 20.54 -6.95
N GLU A 263 -2.20 20.03 -5.72
CA GLU A 263 -3.10 20.66 -4.75
C GLU A 263 -2.67 22.09 -4.42
N THR A 264 -1.38 22.25 -4.08
CA THR A 264 -0.82 23.56 -3.70
C THR A 264 -0.91 24.56 -4.85
N VAL A 265 -0.56 24.15 -6.07
CA VAL A 265 -0.60 25.02 -7.26
C VAL A 265 -2.04 25.38 -7.64
N LEU A 266 -2.94 24.39 -7.71
CA LEU A 266 -4.33 24.65 -8.08
C LEU A 266 -5.07 25.50 -7.05
N SER A 267 -4.85 25.25 -5.75
CA SER A 267 -5.47 26.05 -4.70
C SER A 267 -5.00 27.51 -4.68
N ALA A 268 -3.77 27.76 -5.14
CA ALA A 268 -3.22 29.10 -5.29
C ALA A 268 -3.71 29.82 -6.55
N LEU A 269 -4.00 29.08 -7.63
CA LEU A 269 -4.41 29.67 -8.93
C LEU A 269 -5.92 29.83 -9.08
N LEU A 270 -6.73 28.98 -8.43
CA LEU A 270 -8.18 28.96 -8.59
C LEU A 270 -8.87 29.88 -7.57
N PRO A 271 -9.87 30.67 -8.01
CA PRO A 271 -10.68 31.47 -7.10
C PRO A 271 -11.46 30.60 -6.10
N PRO A 272 -11.83 31.14 -4.92
CA PRO A 272 -12.48 30.37 -3.83
C PRO A 272 -13.72 29.59 -4.23
N GLY A 273 -14.46 30.06 -5.26
CA GLY A 273 -15.68 29.37 -5.75
C GLY A 273 -15.42 28.08 -6.54
N LEU A 274 -14.18 27.84 -7.00
CA LEU A 274 -13.81 26.66 -7.79
C LEU A 274 -12.98 25.63 -7.02
N GLN A 275 -12.75 25.85 -5.74
CA GLN A 275 -11.93 24.95 -4.91
C GLN A 275 -12.48 23.52 -4.79
N GLN A 276 -13.81 23.33 -4.90
CA GLN A 276 -14.41 21.99 -4.94
C GLN A 276 -14.00 21.21 -6.18
N GLN A 277 -13.66 21.88 -7.28
CA GLN A 277 -13.24 21.25 -8.54
C GLN A 277 -11.77 20.78 -8.50
N VAL A 278 -10.96 21.28 -7.55
CA VAL A 278 -9.55 20.89 -7.39
C VAL A 278 -9.41 19.38 -7.23
N ALA A 279 -10.27 18.76 -6.41
CA ALA A 279 -10.25 17.31 -6.20
C ALA A 279 -10.53 16.52 -7.49
N ALA A 280 -11.50 16.97 -8.29
CA ALA A 280 -11.83 16.33 -9.57
C ALA A 280 -10.69 16.49 -10.60
N VAL A 281 -10.09 17.67 -10.70
CA VAL A 281 -8.94 17.92 -11.58
C VAL A 281 -7.74 17.06 -11.21
N ARG A 282 -7.48 16.85 -9.92
CA ARG A 282 -6.41 15.96 -9.44
C ARG A 282 -6.61 14.52 -9.90
N ILE A 283 -7.83 13.99 -9.82
CA ILE A 283 -8.13 12.63 -10.30
C ILE A 283 -7.87 12.51 -11.79
N VAL A 284 -8.31 13.50 -12.59
CA VAL A 284 -8.07 13.54 -14.05
C VAL A 284 -6.57 13.61 -14.34
N MET A 285 -5.81 14.46 -13.63
CA MET A 285 -4.36 14.56 -13.81
C MET A 285 -3.63 13.25 -13.50
N VAL A 286 -4.01 12.55 -12.43
CA VAL A 286 -3.42 11.26 -12.10
C VAL A 286 -3.70 10.23 -13.20
N GLY A 287 -4.93 10.21 -13.73
CA GLY A 287 -5.28 9.36 -14.87
C GLY A 287 -4.47 9.70 -16.13
N LEU A 288 -4.30 10.98 -16.45
CA LEU A 288 -3.48 11.43 -17.58
C LEU A 288 -1.99 11.07 -17.40
N ILE A 289 -1.44 11.22 -16.21
CA ILE A 289 -0.05 10.83 -15.90
C ILE A 289 0.12 9.33 -16.11
N LEU A 290 -0.84 8.52 -15.66
CA LEU A 290 -0.79 7.06 -15.86
C LEU A 290 -0.79 6.72 -17.36
N VAL A 291 -1.71 7.29 -18.14
CA VAL A 291 -1.79 7.08 -19.59
C VAL A 291 -0.50 7.54 -20.28
N ALA A 292 -0.01 8.74 -19.94
CA ALA A 292 1.22 9.26 -20.50
C ALA A 292 2.42 8.37 -20.19
N MET A 293 2.54 7.87 -18.95
CA MET A 293 3.62 6.94 -18.58
C MET A 293 3.53 5.61 -19.32
N LEU A 294 2.32 5.04 -19.47
CA LEU A 294 2.15 3.80 -20.22
C LEU A 294 2.51 3.94 -21.70
N LEU A 295 2.23 5.11 -22.30
CA LEU A 295 2.56 5.39 -23.70
C LEU A 295 4.03 5.74 -23.91
N LEU A 296 4.63 6.56 -23.03
CA LEU A 296 5.97 7.10 -23.22
C LEU A 296 7.06 6.21 -22.60
N ARG A 297 6.78 5.60 -21.44
CA ARG A 297 7.72 4.73 -20.71
C ARG A 297 7.01 3.56 -20.04
N PRO A 298 6.59 2.53 -20.78
CA PRO A 298 5.86 1.38 -20.24
C PRO A 298 6.66 0.58 -19.21
N GLN A 299 7.99 0.77 -19.13
CA GLN A 299 8.87 0.11 -18.17
C GLN A 299 8.99 0.89 -16.84
N GLY A 300 8.35 2.07 -16.72
CA GLY A 300 8.48 2.96 -15.56
C GLY A 300 9.82 3.69 -15.49
N LEU A 301 10.06 4.36 -14.35
CA LEU A 301 11.30 5.13 -14.11
C LEU A 301 12.50 4.23 -13.85
N LEU A 302 12.32 3.16 -13.09
CA LEU A 302 13.34 2.15 -12.79
C LEU A 302 12.87 0.76 -13.25
N PRO A 303 13.24 0.35 -14.48
CA PRO A 303 12.77 -0.91 -15.04
C PRO A 303 13.26 -2.14 -14.26
N GLU A 304 12.54 -3.26 -14.39
CA GLU A 304 12.97 -4.55 -13.86
C GLU A 304 14.33 -4.96 -14.46
N ARG A 305 15.24 -5.44 -13.62
CA ARG A 305 16.51 -6.00 -14.09
C ARG A 305 16.25 -7.33 -14.81
N ARG A 306 16.40 -7.35 -16.13
CA ARG A 306 16.31 -8.58 -16.92
C ARG A 306 17.49 -9.49 -16.62
N ASN A 307 17.23 -10.66 -16.05
CA ASN A 307 18.21 -11.73 -15.94
C ASN A 307 18.23 -12.52 -17.27
N VAL A 308 18.99 -12.03 -18.24
CA VAL A 308 19.23 -12.74 -19.49
C VAL A 308 20.34 -13.76 -19.25
N SER A 309 20.13 -15.04 -19.60
CA SER A 309 21.18 -16.05 -19.50
C SER A 309 22.39 -15.63 -20.35
N PRO A 310 23.64 -15.95 -19.93
CA PRO A 310 24.84 -15.64 -20.70
C PRO A 310 24.78 -16.14 -22.13
N GLU A 311 24.14 -17.30 -22.37
CA GLU A 311 23.98 -17.93 -23.68
C GLU A 311 23.05 -17.14 -24.62
N ALA A 312 22.01 -16.46 -24.08
CA ALA A 312 21.11 -15.63 -24.87
C ALA A 312 21.77 -14.31 -25.32
N ARG A 313 22.90 -13.91 -24.70
CA ARG A 313 23.68 -12.74 -25.11
C ARG A 313 24.61 -13.02 -26.30
N LEU A 314 24.81 -14.29 -26.66
CA LEU A 314 25.73 -14.72 -27.70
C LEU A 314 25.05 -14.99 -29.06
N LYS A 315 23.71 -14.77 -29.18
CA LYS A 315 23.03 -14.81 -30.49
C LYS A 315 22.95 -13.39 -31.05
N PRO A 316 23.60 -13.11 -32.21
CA PRO A 316 23.43 -11.85 -32.91
C PRO A 316 22.02 -11.67 -33.46
#